data_1e59092894846d51a81ea327713c99e7
#
_entry.id   1e59092894846d51a81ea327713c99e7
#
_cell.length_a   1.000
_cell.length_b   1.000
_cell.length_c   1.000
_cell.angle_alpha   90.00
_cell.angle_beta   90.00
_cell.angle_gamma   90.00
#
_symmetry.space_group_name_H-M   'P 1'
#
loop_
_entity.id
_entity.type
_entity.pdbx_description
1 polymer ?
#
loop_
_entity_poly.entity_id
_entity_poly.type
_entity_poly.pdbx_seq_one_letter_code
_entity_poly.pdbx_strand_id
1 'polypeptide(L)'
;MRDNIVKYFLIVSVILNLSFLGAAGYTHYKQSAYRRPPTMHELHTGGAHLFESLSLKPEQLKAFQDKALPFHEQMTKKREEVDRLRAILFGLMREDHPDQRAIEATIAQINATQQEMQKTIVTHMLDFKSMLNAEQQKKFLDMVESAMAQQRQGMYP
;
A
#
# COMPACT_ATOMS: atom_id res chain seq x y z
N MET A 1 24.32 -39.62 -28.95
CA MET A 1 24.30 -39.28 -27.53
C MET A 1 24.22 -37.75 -27.28
N ARG A 2 24.90 -36.89 -28.05
CA ARG A 2 24.86 -35.41 -27.88
C ARG A 2 23.48 -34.81 -28.07
N ASP A 3 22.68 -35.29 -29.01
CA ASP A 3 21.36 -34.73 -29.32
C ASP A 3 20.32 -34.94 -28.20
N ASN A 4 20.46 -36.00 -27.44
CA ASN A 4 19.56 -36.26 -26.31
C ASN A 4 19.89 -35.36 -25.10
N ILE A 5 21.17 -35.06 -24.87
CA ILE A 5 21.63 -34.17 -23.82
C ILE A 5 21.10 -32.74 -24.06
N VAL A 6 21.16 -32.26 -25.29
CA VAL A 6 20.62 -30.92 -25.68
C VAL A 6 19.11 -30.88 -25.47
N LYS A 7 18.38 -31.94 -25.82
CA LYS A 7 16.91 -32.03 -25.61
C LYS A 7 16.56 -32.00 -24.12
N TYR A 8 17.29 -32.73 -23.27
CA TYR A 8 17.07 -32.68 -21.81
C TYR A 8 17.39 -31.31 -21.22
N PHE A 9 18.46 -30.65 -21.70
CA PHE A 9 18.81 -29.29 -21.27
C PHE A 9 17.74 -28.28 -21.65
N LEU A 10 17.16 -28.40 -22.85
CA LEU A 10 16.07 -27.55 -23.34
C LEU A 10 14.78 -27.78 -22.51
N ILE A 11 14.44 -29.04 -22.21
CA ILE A 11 13.26 -29.38 -21.39
C ILE A 11 13.42 -28.81 -19.98
N VAL A 12 14.58 -28.98 -19.35
CA VAL A 12 14.88 -28.46 -18.00
C VAL A 12 14.82 -26.91 -18.00
N SER A 13 15.36 -26.26 -19.05
CA SER A 13 15.30 -24.79 -19.20
C SER A 13 13.87 -24.28 -19.34
N VAL A 14 13.01 -24.98 -20.11
CA VAL A 14 11.58 -24.62 -20.27
C VAL A 14 10.81 -24.82 -18.95
N ILE A 15 11.06 -25.91 -18.22
CA ILE A 15 10.44 -26.16 -16.91
C ILE A 15 10.85 -25.08 -15.91
N LEU A 16 12.14 -24.70 -15.85
CA LEU A 16 12.65 -23.64 -14.98
C LEU A 16 12.00 -22.28 -15.33
N ASN A 17 11.91 -21.93 -16.62
CA ASN A 17 11.28 -20.68 -17.05
C ASN A 17 9.76 -20.68 -16.77
N LEU A 18 9.05 -21.78 -16.97
CA LEU A 18 7.62 -21.90 -16.62
C LEU A 18 7.39 -21.80 -15.10
N SER A 19 8.28 -22.39 -14.29
CA SER A 19 8.22 -22.26 -12.82
C SER A 19 8.43 -20.83 -12.37
N PHE A 20 9.35 -20.10 -13.02
CA PHE A 20 9.61 -18.68 -12.73
C PHE A 20 8.43 -17.79 -13.17
N LEU A 21 7.84 -18.05 -14.33
CA LEU A 21 6.64 -17.37 -14.80
C LEU A 21 5.42 -17.68 -13.92
N GLY A 22 5.29 -18.92 -13.46
CA GLY A 22 4.23 -19.33 -12.53
C GLY A 22 4.37 -18.65 -11.17
N ALA A 23 5.60 -18.59 -10.62
CA ALA A 23 5.86 -17.88 -9.36
C ALA A 23 5.66 -16.37 -9.50
N ALA A 24 6.14 -15.76 -10.59
CA ALA A 24 5.93 -14.33 -10.87
C ALA A 24 4.44 -14.02 -11.11
N GLY A 25 3.72 -14.86 -11.85
CA GLY A 25 2.28 -14.73 -12.06
C GLY A 25 1.48 -14.91 -10.76
N TYR A 26 1.85 -15.86 -9.92
CA TYR A 26 1.22 -16.11 -8.63
C TYR A 26 1.48 -14.94 -7.64
N THR A 27 2.70 -14.40 -7.59
CA THR A 27 3.02 -13.23 -6.76
C THR A 27 2.31 -11.99 -7.28
N HIS A 28 2.21 -11.80 -8.60
CA HIS A 28 1.47 -10.69 -9.21
C HIS A 28 -0.05 -10.83 -8.98
N TYR A 29 -0.60 -12.03 -9.08
CA TYR A 29 -2.00 -12.31 -8.76
C TYR A 29 -2.30 -12.08 -7.27
N LYS A 30 -1.42 -12.54 -6.39
CA LYS A 30 -1.52 -12.33 -4.94
C LYS A 30 -1.39 -10.84 -4.57
N GLN A 31 -0.47 -10.11 -5.18
CA GLN A 31 -0.32 -8.66 -5.01
C GLN A 31 -1.51 -7.86 -5.60
N SER A 32 -2.10 -8.32 -6.70
CA SER A 32 -3.32 -7.71 -7.25
C SER A 32 -4.54 -7.99 -6.37
N ALA A 33 -4.60 -9.15 -5.71
CA ALA A 33 -5.63 -9.45 -4.71
C ALA A 33 -5.46 -8.61 -3.43
N TYR A 34 -4.22 -8.27 -3.05
CA TYR A 34 -3.93 -7.34 -1.93
C TYR A 34 -4.10 -5.86 -2.31
N ARG A 35 -4.20 -5.52 -3.60
CA ARG A 35 -4.51 -4.16 -4.08
C ARG A 35 -6.00 -3.87 -4.21
N ARG A 36 -6.88 -4.80 -3.85
CA ARG A 36 -8.29 -4.46 -3.68
C ARG A 36 -8.39 -3.40 -2.58
N PRO A 37 -9.00 -2.23 -2.86
CA PRO A 37 -9.34 -1.33 -1.77
C PRO A 37 -10.13 -2.15 -0.75
N PRO A 38 -9.81 -2.03 0.55
CA PRO A 38 -10.53 -2.79 1.57
C PRO A 38 -12.01 -2.55 1.38
N THR A 39 -12.77 -3.62 1.22
CA THR A 39 -14.23 -3.54 1.15
C THR A 39 -14.71 -2.95 2.48
N MET A 40 -15.91 -2.32 2.47
CA MET A 40 -16.54 -1.84 3.72
C MET A 40 -16.51 -2.92 4.82
N HIS A 41 -16.53 -4.19 4.47
CA HIS A 41 -16.43 -5.33 5.39
C HIS A 41 -15.03 -5.51 5.97
N GLU A 42 -13.97 -5.24 5.21
CA GLU A 42 -12.56 -5.31 5.68
C GLU A 42 -12.17 -4.09 6.52
N LEU A 43 -12.76 -2.92 6.23
CA LEU A 43 -12.68 -1.76 7.12
C LEU A 43 -13.35 -2.04 8.46
N HIS A 44 -14.44 -2.80 8.47
CA HIS A 44 -15.09 -3.23 9.71
C HIS A 44 -14.25 -4.25 10.50
N THR A 45 -13.56 -5.19 9.84
CA THR A 45 -12.75 -6.21 10.55
C THR A 45 -11.44 -5.65 11.11
N GLY A 46 -10.72 -4.83 10.34
CA GLY A 46 -9.49 -4.17 10.82
C GLY A 46 -9.78 -3.09 11.85
N GLY A 47 -10.84 -2.31 11.64
CA GLY A 47 -11.31 -1.29 12.58
C GLY A 47 -11.92 -1.89 13.85
N ALA A 48 -12.68 -2.99 13.76
CA ALA A 48 -13.32 -3.61 14.90
C ALA A 48 -12.33 -4.01 15.99
N HIS A 49 -11.18 -4.58 15.60
CA HIS A 49 -10.12 -4.94 16.56
C HIS A 49 -9.49 -3.72 17.23
N LEU A 50 -9.34 -2.62 16.48
CA LEU A 50 -8.85 -1.34 17.01
C LEU A 50 -9.86 -0.76 18.02
N PHE A 51 -11.15 -0.79 17.69
CA PHE A 51 -12.22 -0.24 18.53
C PHE A 51 -12.40 -1.05 19.80
N GLU A 52 -12.34 -2.37 19.73
CA GLU A 52 -12.43 -3.26 20.87
C GLU A 52 -11.25 -3.08 21.81
N SER A 53 -10.02 -2.99 21.28
CA SER A 53 -8.81 -2.81 22.08
C SER A 53 -8.76 -1.44 22.79
N LEU A 54 -9.32 -0.40 22.20
CA LEU A 54 -9.40 0.94 22.79
C LEU A 54 -10.63 1.14 23.69
N SER A 55 -11.57 0.19 23.73
CA SER A 55 -12.82 0.31 24.51
C SER A 55 -13.51 1.65 24.29
N LEU A 56 -13.72 2.01 23.01
CA LEU A 56 -14.30 3.30 22.63
C LEU A 56 -15.75 3.41 23.10
N LYS A 57 -16.13 4.60 23.59
CA LYS A 57 -17.53 4.93 23.86
C LYS A 57 -18.31 5.07 22.54
N PRO A 58 -19.64 4.85 22.55
CA PRO A 58 -20.46 4.97 21.35
C PRO A 58 -20.30 6.31 20.61
N GLU A 59 -20.16 7.41 21.37
CA GLU A 59 -19.98 8.75 20.79
C GLU A 59 -18.62 8.89 20.10
N GLN A 60 -17.55 8.31 20.69
CA GLN A 60 -16.21 8.29 20.09
C GLN A 60 -16.19 7.45 18.81
N LEU A 61 -16.86 6.29 18.84
CA LEU A 61 -16.98 5.41 17.68
C LEU A 61 -17.70 6.13 16.52
N LYS A 62 -18.82 6.78 16.81
CA LYS A 62 -19.56 7.55 15.80
C LYS A 62 -18.69 8.68 15.21
N ALA A 63 -18.05 9.48 16.06
CA ALA A 63 -17.20 10.58 15.63
C ALA A 63 -16.00 10.09 14.76
N PHE A 64 -15.48 8.90 15.06
CA PHE A 64 -14.46 8.25 14.23
C PHE A 64 -15.02 7.83 12.87
N GLN A 65 -16.18 7.17 12.84
CA GLN A 65 -16.80 6.71 11.60
C GLN A 65 -17.14 7.88 10.67
N ASP A 66 -17.66 8.99 11.21
CA ASP A 66 -17.98 10.19 10.45
C ASP A 66 -16.74 10.81 9.77
N LYS A 67 -15.56 10.65 10.36
CA LYS A 67 -14.29 11.14 9.79
C LYS A 67 -13.56 10.12 8.91
N ALA A 68 -13.80 8.83 9.13
CA ALA A 68 -13.08 7.76 8.43
C ALA A 68 -13.42 7.71 6.93
N LEU A 69 -14.70 7.90 6.57
CA LEU A 69 -15.14 7.83 5.17
C LEU A 69 -14.52 8.94 4.31
N PRO A 70 -14.62 10.24 4.66
CA PRO A 70 -13.98 11.31 3.91
C PRO A 70 -12.46 11.14 3.81
N PHE A 71 -11.81 10.69 4.88
CA PHE A 71 -10.38 10.39 4.88
C PHE A 71 -10.04 9.28 3.88
N HIS A 72 -10.82 8.19 3.89
CA HIS A 72 -10.61 7.07 2.95
C HIS A 72 -10.74 7.52 1.49
N GLU A 73 -11.80 8.28 1.17
CA GLU A 73 -12.03 8.81 -0.17
C GLU A 73 -10.87 9.72 -0.63
N GLN A 74 -10.40 10.62 0.24
CA GLN A 74 -9.28 11.50 -0.04
C GLN A 74 -7.99 10.70 -0.31
N MET A 75 -7.71 9.68 0.51
CA MET A 75 -6.54 8.84 0.36
C MET A 75 -6.60 7.99 -0.90
N THR A 76 -7.78 7.50 -1.29
CA THR A 76 -7.98 6.75 -2.52
C THR A 76 -7.67 7.61 -3.74
N LYS A 77 -8.21 8.82 -3.82
CA LYS A 77 -7.94 9.77 -4.91
C LYS A 77 -6.44 10.09 -5.05
N LYS A 78 -5.75 10.29 -3.92
CA LYS A 78 -4.30 10.56 -3.95
C LYS A 78 -3.48 9.34 -4.40
N ARG A 79 -3.88 8.13 -4.03
CA ARG A 79 -3.24 6.89 -4.52
C ARG A 79 -3.41 6.73 -6.04
N GLU A 80 -4.62 6.93 -6.54
CA GLU A 80 -4.92 6.90 -7.97
C GLU A 80 -4.08 7.94 -8.74
N GLU A 81 -3.90 9.12 -8.18
CA GLU A 81 -3.04 10.15 -8.78
C GLU A 81 -1.57 9.72 -8.82
N VAL A 82 -1.03 9.16 -7.75
CA VAL A 82 0.35 8.61 -7.73
C VAL A 82 0.49 7.49 -8.75
N ASP A 83 -0.48 6.59 -8.87
CA ASP A 83 -0.42 5.50 -9.83
C ASP A 83 -0.49 6.01 -11.28
N ARG A 84 -1.31 7.04 -11.55
CA ARG A 84 -1.33 7.74 -12.85
C ARG A 84 0.02 8.40 -13.17
N LEU A 85 0.60 9.11 -12.22
CA LEU A 85 1.91 9.75 -12.41
C LEU A 85 3.03 8.73 -12.64
N ARG A 86 2.99 7.58 -11.96
CA ARG A 86 3.91 6.47 -12.21
C ARG A 86 3.76 5.91 -13.62
N ALA A 87 2.53 5.77 -14.12
CA ALA A 87 2.30 5.33 -15.49
C ALA A 87 2.89 6.32 -16.51
N ILE A 88 2.74 7.63 -16.27
CA ILE A 88 3.38 8.68 -17.09
C ILE A 88 4.90 8.55 -17.03
N LEU A 89 5.48 8.41 -15.84
CA LEU A 89 6.92 8.25 -15.64
C LEU A 89 7.46 7.05 -16.44
N PHE A 90 6.79 5.91 -16.37
CA PHE A 90 7.17 4.73 -17.16
C PHE A 90 7.01 4.95 -18.66
N GLY A 91 6.01 5.73 -19.10
CA GLY A 91 5.87 6.14 -20.49
C GLY A 91 7.08 6.94 -20.98
N LEU A 92 7.45 8.00 -20.24
CA LEU A 92 8.61 8.83 -20.55
C LEU A 92 9.93 8.04 -20.59
N MET A 93 10.11 7.06 -19.69
CA MET A 93 11.30 6.22 -19.65
C MET A 93 11.40 5.22 -20.82
N ARG A 94 10.30 4.96 -21.54
CA ARG A 94 10.27 4.06 -22.71
C ARG A 94 10.53 4.75 -24.02
N GLU A 95 10.61 6.08 -24.05
CA GLU A 95 10.91 6.84 -25.24
C GLU A 95 12.37 6.59 -25.71
N ASP A 96 12.62 6.59 -27.00
CA ASP A 96 13.97 6.42 -27.56
C ASP A 96 14.92 7.56 -27.11
N HIS A 97 14.37 8.75 -26.89
CA HIS A 97 15.06 9.93 -26.37
C HIS A 97 14.29 10.49 -25.16
N PRO A 98 14.50 9.94 -23.95
CA PRO A 98 13.76 10.34 -22.76
C PRO A 98 13.99 11.81 -22.42
N ASP A 99 12.92 12.57 -22.24
CA ASP A 99 13.00 13.95 -21.71
C ASP A 99 13.27 13.94 -20.21
N GLN A 100 14.52 14.18 -19.84
CA GLN A 100 14.94 14.18 -18.45
C GLN A 100 14.21 15.23 -17.62
N ARG A 101 13.87 16.40 -18.17
CA ARG A 101 13.13 17.45 -17.44
C ARG A 101 11.70 17.01 -17.14
N ALA A 102 11.04 16.36 -18.09
CA ALA A 102 9.71 15.80 -17.89
C ALA A 102 9.72 14.68 -16.84
N ILE A 103 10.75 13.82 -16.84
CA ILE A 103 10.98 12.78 -15.85
C ILE A 103 11.13 13.39 -14.45
N GLU A 104 12.03 14.36 -14.27
CA GLU A 104 12.27 15.04 -13.01
C GLU A 104 11.02 15.75 -12.48
N ALA A 105 10.28 16.45 -13.35
CA ALA A 105 9.01 17.08 -13.01
C ALA A 105 7.96 16.07 -12.54
N THR A 106 7.87 14.92 -13.21
CA THR A 106 6.93 13.85 -12.81
C THR A 106 7.31 13.25 -11.46
N ILE A 107 8.60 13.02 -11.21
CA ILE A 107 9.09 12.57 -9.90
C ILE A 107 8.75 13.59 -8.80
N ALA A 108 8.94 14.89 -9.07
CA ALA A 108 8.61 15.94 -8.12
C ALA A 108 7.10 15.94 -7.78
N GLN A 109 6.22 15.73 -8.76
CA GLN A 109 4.78 15.61 -8.52
C GLN A 109 4.42 14.39 -7.67
N ILE A 110 5.02 13.23 -7.96
CA ILE A 110 4.83 12.01 -7.15
C ILE A 110 5.22 12.29 -5.70
N ASN A 111 6.40 12.89 -5.47
CA ASN A 111 6.89 13.20 -4.12
C ASN A 111 5.97 14.20 -3.39
N ALA A 112 5.50 15.23 -4.09
CA ALA A 112 4.56 16.21 -3.53
C ALA A 112 3.25 15.54 -3.08
N THR A 113 2.64 14.71 -3.94
CA THR A 113 1.41 13.98 -3.61
C THR A 113 1.63 13.02 -2.44
N GLN A 114 2.76 12.29 -2.40
CA GLN A 114 3.10 11.41 -1.28
C GLN A 114 3.30 12.18 0.03
N GLN A 115 3.94 13.34 -0.02
CA GLN A 115 4.11 14.21 1.15
C GLN A 115 2.76 14.70 1.69
N GLU A 116 1.84 15.08 0.80
CA GLU A 116 0.48 15.45 1.20
C GLU A 116 -0.28 14.29 1.82
N MET A 117 -0.13 13.07 1.28
CA MET A 117 -0.72 11.87 1.89
C MET A 117 -0.20 11.66 3.31
N GLN A 118 1.11 11.79 3.54
CA GLN A 118 1.70 11.65 4.87
C GLN A 118 1.15 12.70 5.85
N LYS A 119 1.07 13.96 5.43
CA LYS A 119 0.47 15.04 6.24
C LYS A 119 -0.97 14.73 6.59
N THR A 120 -1.77 14.31 5.60
CA THR A 120 -3.18 13.95 5.80
C THR A 120 -3.35 12.81 6.81
N ILE A 121 -2.50 11.76 6.73
CA ILE A 121 -2.50 10.65 7.68
C ILE A 121 -2.19 11.13 9.09
N VAL A 122 -1.13 11.94 9.27
CA VAL A 122 -0.75 12.45 10.59
C VAL A 122 -1.84 13.34 11.18
N THR A 123 -2.42 14.23 10.37
CA THR A 123 -3.55 15.08 10.81
C THR A 123 -4.73 14.23 11.26
N HIS A 124 -5.11 13.21 10.49
CA HIS A 124 -6.20 12.31 10.85
C HIS A 124 -5.92 11.53 12.15
N MET A 125 -4.67 11.09 12.36
CA MET A 125 -4.24 10.45 13.60
C MET A 125 -4.33 11.40 14.81
N LEU A 126 -3.92 12.67 14.65
CA LEU A 126 -4.01 13.67 15.70
C LEU A 126 -5.46 14.03 16.03
N ASP A 127 -6.30 14.15 15.02
CA ASP A 127 -7.74 14.36 15.18
C ASP A 127 -8.39 13.21 15.96
N PHE A 128 -8.05 11.96 15.61
CA PHE A 128 -8.54 10.80 16.35
C PHE A 128 -8.03 10.79 17.79
N LYS A 129 -6.71 11.00 17.97
CA LYS A 129 -6.10 11.09 19.30
C LYS A 129 -6.80 12.12 20.19
N SER A 130 -7.20 13.27 19.66
CA SER A 130 -7.87 14.33 20.42
C SER A 130 -9.23 13.92 20.99
N MET A 131 -9.88 12.90 20.42
CA MET A 131 -11.16 12.37 20.90
C MET A 131 -11.01 11.30 21.98
N LEU A 132 -9.79 10.88 22.27
CA LEU A 132 -9.48 9.81 23.22
C LEU A 132 -9.11 10.36 24.59
N ASN A 133 -9.43 9.61 25.67
CA ASN A 133 -8.90 9.90 27.00
C ASN A 133 -7.40 9.53 27.09
N ALA A 134 -6.74 9.90 28.20
CA ALA A 134 -5.28 9.71 28.36
C ALA A 134 -4.83 8.24 28.24
N GLU A 135 -5.60 7.29 28.78
CA GLU A 135 -5.28 5.86 28.69
C GLU A 135 -5.45 5.33 27.27
N GLN A 136 -6.56 5.71 26.61
CA GLN A 136 -6.83 5.36 25.22
C GLN A 136 -5.78 5.95 24.27
N GLN A 137 -5.33 7.20 24.52
CA GLN A 137 -4.27 7.85 23.74
C GLN A 137 -2.96 7.06 23.78
N LYS A 138 -2.57 6.60 24.96
CA LYS A 138 -1.36 5.78 25.11
C LYS A 138 -1.49 4.47 24.33
N LYS A 139 -2.57 3.72 24.54
CA LYS A 139 -2.82 2.46 23.80
C LYS A 139 -2.85 2.67 22.29
N PHE A 140 -3.49 3.75 21.82
CA PHE A 140 -3.54 4.09 20.41
C PHE A 140 -2.14 4.33 19.82
N LEU A 141 -1.29 5.11 20.49
CA LEU A 141 0.07 5.39 20.02
C LEU A 141 0.94 4.13 20.03
N ASP A 142 0.84 3.29 21.06
CA ASP A 142 1.56 2.00 21.13
C ASP A 142 1.15 1.07 19.97
N MET A 143 -0.13 1.07 19.58
CA MET A 143 -0.63 0.29 18.45
C MET A 143 -0.11 0.83 17.11
N VAL A 144 -0.10 2.16 16.91
CA VAL A 144 0.43 2.80 15.71
C VAL A 144 1.93 2.51 15.57
N GLU A 145 2.70 2.63 16.63
CA GLU A 145 4.13 2.33 16.64
C GLU A 145 4.40 0.86 16.29
N SER A 146 3.65 -0.06 16.89
CA SER A 146 3.74 -1.49 16.60
C SER A 146 3.43 -1.81 15.13
N ALA A 147 2.39 -1.20 14.57
CA ALA A 147 2.04 -1.37 13.16
C ALA A 147 3.14 -0.85 12.20
N MET A 148 3.74 0.30 12.53
CA MET A 148 4.86 0.85 11.75
C MET A 148 6.12 -0.03 11.86
N ALA A 149 6.39 -0.62 13.03
CA ALA A 149 7.52 -1.53 13.22
C ALA A 149 7.36 -2.82 12.41
N GLN A 150 6.15 -3.41 12.38
CA GLN A 150 5.86 -4.60 11.58
C GLN A 150 6.01 -4.35 10.08
N GLN A 151 5.59 -3.19 9.61
CA GLN A 151 5.72 -2.82 8.19
C GLN A 151 7.19 -2.72 7.76
N ARG A 152 8.09 -2.27 8.64
CA ARG A 152 9.55 -2.26 8.37
C ARG A 152 10.14 -3.67 8.26
N GLN A 153 9.70 -4.62 9.10
CA GLN A 153 10.20 -6.00 9.08
C GLN A 153 9.75 -6.77 7.84
N GLY A 154 8.58 -6.45 7.27
CA GLY A 154 8.08 -7.07 6.03
C GLY A 154 8.71 -6.50 4.75
N MET A 155 9.53 -5.47 4.82
CA MET A 155 10.12 -4.79 3.65
C MET A 155 11.55 -5.26 3.34
N TYR A 156 12.17 -6.04 4.23
CA TYR A 156 13.50 -6.66 4.03
C TYR A 156 13.34 -8.17 4.13
N PRO A 157 13.46 -8.90 2.98
CA PRO A 157 13.62 -10.34 3.01
C PRO A 157 15.00 -10.75 3.52
#